data_4f9c97938c55fd96ffd9f0373c7834e3
#
_entry.id   4f9c97938c55fd96ffd9f0373c7834e3
#
_cell.length_a   1.000
_cell.length_b   1.000
_cell.length_c   1.000
_cell.angle_alpha   90.00
_cell.angle_beta   90.00
_cell.angle_gamma   90.00
#
_symmetry.space_group_name_H-M   'P 1'
#
loop_
_entity.id
_entity.type
_entity.pdbx_description
1 polymer ?
#
loop_
_entity_poly.entity_id
_entity_poly.type
_entity_poly.pdbx_seq_one_letter_code
_entity_poly.pdbx_strand_id
1 'polypeptide(L)'
;MKFSRRKFIGGSASVLATASGLQMGFAQAALPAGSRGKTLVYLFLRGGIDGLNLVIPRTGTHRSEYEMKRPNIQVPVSGDGAMHNLNGQFGLHGSANGLKALYDAGKLAVVHAVGMPEGTGSRSHFDSQEMYELGTPGDLSTATGWLARHMISTPGLVEEAAIPSLSTNSSSPTSLLGDNTAMTLDSVSGFHPNAGRYGNEHLDALADIYTGTSSLDYAVTQSIETINMLGQINVEVPDFYPDTSLADDLGLISGMIKMNVGLQVAAVDFGGWDTHNGQGNDGGGYFAGRVQILSEAIEAFMTDLASYGLDNDVVLVVQSEFGRRVRENGNQGTDHGTANPMLVVGGRVQGGVVYGSFPGIGDDDLYLNTDLRVTTDFREVLGDIVVNFMKNPNLDVVFPGYTGSISLGLTGGAELFGDGFE
;
A
#
# COMPACT_ATOMS: atom_id res chain seq x y z
N MET A 1 37.68 25.38 -9.79
CA MET A 1 37.70 23.92 -10.13
C MET A 1 36.83 23.75 -11.37
N LYS A 2 37.37 23.33 -12.51
CA LYS A 2 36.56 23.16 -13.73
C LYS A 2 35.80 21.84 -13.61
N PHE A 3 34.48 21.88 -13.47
CA PHE A 3 33.63 20.70 -13.58
C PHE A 3 33.70 20.15 -15.00
N SER A 4 33.93 18.84 -15.17
CA SER A 4 33.86 18.25 -16.48
C SER A 4 32.38 18.08 -16.89
N ARG A 5 32.06 18.38 -18.16
CA ARG A 5 30.71 18.19 -18.75
C ARG A 5 30.12 16.78 -18.45
N ARG A 6 30.96 15.77 -18.33
CA ARG A 6 30.55 14.37 -18.07
C ARG A 6 30.03 14.14 -16.64
N LYS A 7 30.58 14.85 -15.63
CA LYS A 7 30.08 14.77 -14.23
C LYS A 7 28.80 15.60 -14.03
N PHE A 8 28.67 16.70 -14.78
CA PHE A 8 27.46 17.51 -14.81
C PHE A 8 26.30 16.74 -15.43
N ILE A 9 26.50 16.11 -16.58
CA ILE A 9 25.47 15.30 -17.26
C ILE A 9 25.06 14.07 -16.44
N GLY A 10 25.96 13.42 -15.71
CA GLY A 10 25.67 12.27 -14.86
C GLY A 10 24.79 12.62 -13.63
N GLY A 11 25.01 13.76 -13.00
CA GLY A 11 24.18 14.25 -11.90
C GLY A 11 22.79 14.73 -12.37
N SER A 12 22.74 15.37 -13.54
CA SER A 12 21.50 15.88 -14.13
C SER A 12 20.59 14.75 -14.68
N ALA A 13 21.18 13.64 -15.15
CA ALA A 13 20.43 12.49 -15.66
C ALA A 13 19.62 11.78 -14.56
N SER A 14 20.07 11.79 -13.30
CA SER A 14 19.34 11.19 -12.18
C SER A 14 18.10 12.00 -11.80
N VAL A 15 18.17 13.32 -11.89
CA VAL A 15 17.02 14.23 -11.65
C VAL A 15 16.02 14.13 -12.82
N LEU A 16 16.53 13.99 -14.05
CA LEU A 16 15.66 13.93 -15.25
C LEU A 16 14.96 12.57 -15.43
N ALA A 17 15.54 11.48 -14.91
CA ALA A 17 14.91 10.15 -15.02
C ALA A 17 13.66 10.02 -14.12
N THR A 18 13.59 10.79 -13.03
CA THR A 18 12.41 10.82 -12.14
C THR A 18 11.32 11.80 -12.60
N ALA A 19 11.66 12.74 -13.46
CA ALA A 19 10.78 13.85 -13.87
C ALA A 19 10.23 13.74 -15.31
N SER A 20 10.56 12.70 -16.04
CA SER A 20 10.24 12.58 -17.48
C SER A 20 8.75 12.40 -17.81
N GLY A 21 7.84 12.63 -16.86
CA GLY A 21 6.41 12.46 -17.06
C GLY A 21 5.52 13.63 -16.71
N LEU A 22 6.05 14.69 -16.12
CA LEU A 22 5.22 15.82 -15.69
C LEU A 22 4.93 16.78 -16.86
N GLN A 23 3.83 16.53 -17.59
CA GLN A 23 3.24 17.46 -18.55
C GLN A 23 2.10 18.24 -17.90
N MET A 24 2.34 18.96 -16.80
CA MET A 24 1.29 19.79 -16.22
C MET A 24 1.83 21.13 -15.73
N GLY A 25 1.10 22.19 -16.07
CA GLY A 25 1.46 23.54 -15.65
C GLY A 25 1.13 23.75 -14.17
N PHE A 26 2.13 23.85 -13.32
CA PHE A 26 1.97 24.14 -11.89
C PHE A 26 1.83 25.65 -11.66
N ALA A 27 0.65 26.18 -11.89
CA ALA A 27 0.36 27.55 -11.49
C ALA A 27 0.02 27.70 -9.99
N GLN A 28 -0.19 26.58 -9.27
CA GLN A 28 -0.56 26.56 -7.86
C GLN A 28 0.06 25.36 -7.14
N ALA A 29 0.74 25.62 -6.02
CA ALA A 29 1.31 24.57 -5.16
C ALA A 29 0.24 23.69 -4.47
N ALA A 30 -0.99 24.15 -4.39
CA ALA A 30 -2.12 23.40 -3.83
C ALA A 30 -3.37 23.64 -4.69
N LEU A 31 -4.15 22.58 -4.88
CA LEU A 31 -5.43 22.67 -5.57
C LEU A 31 -6.47 23.44 -4.74
N PRO A 32 -7.46 24.12 -5.38
CA PRO A 32 -8.57 24.74 -4.67
C PRO A 32 -9.30 23.73 -3.76
N ALA A 33 -9.80 24.19 -2.63
CA ALA A 33 -10.43 23.33 -1.61
C ALA A 33 -11.59 22.43 -2.12
N GLY A 34 -12.19 22.74 -3.26
CA GLY A 34 -13.27 21.94 -3.87
C GLY A 34 -12.81 20.90 -4.90
N SER A 35 -11.52 20.86 -5.25
CA SER A 35 -10.94 19.95 -6.27
C SER A 35 -10.13 18.79 -5.66
N ARG A 36 -10.31 18.54 -4.36
CA ARG A 36 -9.61 17.46 -3.67
C ARG A 36 -10.05 16.09 -4.20
N GLY A 37 -9.11 15.31 -4.70
CA GLY A 37 -9.33 13.96 -5.18
C GLY A 37 -9.40 12.90 -4.07
N LYS A 38 -9.69 11.67 -4.45
CA LYS A 38 -9.54 10.49 -3.60
C LYS A 38 -8.09 10.02 -3.64
N THR A 39 -7.59 9.47 -2.53
CA THR A 39 -6.25 8.90 -2.46
C THR A 39 -6.30 7.42 -2.09
N LEU A 40 -5.64 6.59 -2.88
CA LEU A 40 -5.38 5.20 -2.59
C LEU A 40 -3.94 5.04 -2.11
N VAL A 41 -3.75 4.54 -0.88
CA VAL A 41 -2.45 4.15 -0.35
C VAL A 41 -2.31 2.64 -0.42
N TYR A 42 -1.35 2.16 -1.19
CA TYR A 42 -1.04 0.74 -1.37
C TYR A 42 0.18 0.38 -0.53
N LEU A 43 -0.07 -0.23 0.63
CA LEU A 43 0.97 -0.68 1.57
C LEU A 43 1.27 -2.16 1.33
N PHE A 44 2.47 -2.44 0.81
CA PHE A 44 2.90 -3.79 0.49
C PHE A 44 3.83 -4.34 1.58
N LEU A 45 3.44 -5.44 2.19
CA LEU A 45 4.19 -6.12 3.25
C LEU A 45 5.18 -7.12 2.63
N ARG A 46 6.43 -6.70 2.44
CA ARG A 46 7.47 -7.52 1.78
C ARG A 46 7.95 -8.65 2.69
N GLY A 47 7.85 -9.89 2.21
CA GLY A 47 8.34 -11.08 2.89
C GLY A 47 7.28 -12.13 3.20
N GLY A 48 6.05 -12.00 2.70
CA GLY A 48 4.98 -12.98 2.91
C GLY A 48 4.56 -13.08 4.39
N ILE A 49 3.78 -12.11 4.86
CA ILE A 49 3.31 -12.09 6.25
C ILE A 49 2.61 -13.39 6.65
N ASP A 50 2.80 -13.84 7.88
CA ASP A 50 2.03 -14.94 8.45
C ASP A 50 0.60 -14.51 8.81
N GLY A 51 -0.30 -14.61 7.83
CA GLY A 51 -1.67 -14.17 7.95
C GLY A 51 -2.48 -14.92 9.00
N LEU A 52 -2.16 -16.19 9.27
CA LEU A 52 -2.83 -16.97 10.33
C LEU A 52 -2.41 -16.53 11.74
N ASN A 53 -1.27 -15.86 11.90
CA ASN A 53 -0.88 -15.21 13.15
C ASN A 53 -1.28 -13.72 13.20
N LEU A 54 -1.68 -13.13 12.09
CA LEU A 54 -2.28 -11.79 12.08
C LEU A 54 -3.78 -11.85 12.36
N VAL A 55 -4.53 -12.68 11.61
CA VAL A 55 -5.99 -12.88 11.73
C VAL A 55 -6.24 -14.36 12.05
N ILE A 56 -6.56 -14.63 13.29
CA ILE A 56 -6.40 -15.93 13.93
C ILE A 56 -7.75 -16.59 14.16
N PRO A 57 -7.96 -17.88 13.83
CA PRO A 57 -9.12 -18.63 14.29
C PRO A 57 -9.20 -18.64 15.82
N ARG A 58 -10.34 -18.20 16.38
CA ARG A 58 -10.50 -17.99 17.81
C ARG A 58 -11.27 -19.08 18.50
N THR A 59 -12.20 -19.73 17.83
CA THR A 59 -13.14 -20.72 18.39
C THR A 59 -13.35 -21.91 17.48
N GLY A 60 -13.91 -23.00 18.04
CA GLY A 60 -14.35 -24.16 17.31
C GLY A 60 -13.21 -25.02 16.73
N THR A 61 -13.53 -25.84 15.74
CA THR A 61 -12.60 -26.78 15.12
C THR A 61 -11.37 -26.09 14.53
N HIS A 62 -11.55 -24.95 13.89
CA HIS A 62 -10.42 -24.20 13.31
C HIS A 62 -9.43 -23.71 14.36
N ARG A 63 -9.90 -23.38 15.57
CA ARG A 63 -8.99 -23.06 16.69
C ARG A 63 -8.19 -24.28 17.13
N SER A 64 -8.84 -25.41 17.29
CA SER A 64 -8.15 -26.65 17.71
C SER A 64 -7.12 -27.09 16.65
N GLU A 65 -7.45 -26.98 15.37
CA GLU A 65 -6.53 -27.25 14.26
C GLU A 65 -5.33 -26.28 14.25
N TYR A 66 -5.58 -25.00 14.49
CA TYR A 66 -4.52 -23.99 14.58
C TYR A 66 -3.54 -24.28 15.71
N GLU A 67 -4.04 -24.59 16.90
CA GLU A 67 -3.20 -24.94 18.07
C GLU A 67 -2.37 -26.21 17.82
N MET A 68 -2.98 -27.23 17.23
CA MET A 68 -2.31 -28.50 16.91
C MET A 68 -1.22 -28.30 15.85
N LYS A 69 -1.44 -27.41 14.86
CA LYS A 69 -0.51 -27.17 13.75
C LYS A 69 0.58 -26.14 14.07
N ARG A 70 0.39 -25.36 15.14
CA ARG A 70 1.30 -24.29 15.58
C ARG A 70 1.57 -24.33 17.08
N PRO A 71 2.06 -25.46 17.63
CA PRO A 71 2.21 -25.63 19.08
C PRO A 71 3.17 -24.65 19.73
N ASN A 72 4.14 -24.09 18.98
CA ASN A 72 5.15 -23.16 19.50
C ASN A 72 4.88 -21.71 19.16
N ILE A 73 4.30 -21.40 17.99
CA ILE A 73 4.13 -20.02 17.50
C ILE A 73 2.69 -19.52 17.57
N GLN A 74 1.78 -20.26 18.16
CA GLN A 74 0.39 -19.88 18.29
C GLN A 74 0.21 -18.61 19.12
N VAL A 75 -0.81 -17.81 18.76
CA VAL A 75 -1.25 -16.66 19.52
C VAL A 75 -2.35 -17.08 20.50
N PRO A 76 -2.22 -16.81 21.81
CA PRO A 76 -3.19 -17.26 22.80
C PRO A 76 -4.52 -16.52 22.71
N VAL A 77 -5.59 -17.16 23.23
CA VAL A 77 -6.94 -16.56 23.31
C VAL A 77 -7.09 -15.68 24.55
N SER A 78 -6.31 -15.93 25.60
CA SER A 78 -6.38 -15.24 26.89
C SER A 78 -5.00 -15.16 27.53
N GLY A 79 -4.81 -14.23 28.46
CA GLY A 79 -3.53 -13.96 29.12
C GLY A 79 -2.70 -12.93 28.35
N ASP A 80 -1.39 -12.90 28.69
CA ASP A 80 -0.45 -11.99 28.05
C ASP A 80 -0.28 -12.36 26.56
N GLY A 81 -0.20 -11.36 25.68
CA GLY A 81 -0.09 -11.56 24.24
C GLY A 81 -1.37 -12.06 23.56
N ALA A 82 -2.50 -12.15 24.27
CA ALA A 82 -3.75 -12.68 23.74
C ALA A 82 -4.27 -11.85 22.56
N MET A 83 -4.86 -12.57 21.59
CA MET A 83 -5.52 -11.94 20.46
C MET A 83 -6.70 -11.08 20.87
N HIS A 84 -6.93 -10.00 20.12
CA HIS A 84 -8.17 -9.21 20.19
C HIS A 84 -9.31 -9.95 19.50
N ASN A 85 -10.49 -9.94 20.10
CA ASN A 85 -11.68 -10.50 19.47
C ASN A 85 -12.20 -9.55 18.37
N LEU A 86 -12.39 -10.07 17.15
CA LEU A 86 -13.05 -9.34 16.06
C LEU A 86 -14.54 -9.61 16.02
N ASN A 87 -14.94 -10.86 15.75
CA ASN A 87 -16.35 -11.23 15.53
C ASN A 87 -16.77 -12.51 16.25
N GLY A 88 -16.03 -12.95 17.25
CA GLY A 88 -16.25 -14.19 17.99
C GLY A 88 -15.62 -15.43 17.34
N GLN A 89 -15.50 -15.48 16.03
CA GLN A 89 -14.88 -16.60 15.29
C GLN A 89 -13.39 -16.36 15.02
N PHE A 90 -13.03 -15.09 14.80
CA PHE A 90 -11.67 -14.66 14.51
C PHE A 90 -11.20 -13.61 15.49
N GLY A 91 -9.90 -13.59 15.70
CA GLY A 91 -9.17 -12.58 16.45
C GLY A 91 -8.09 -11.91 15.63
N LEU A 92 -7.67 -10.73 16.05
CA LEU A 92 -6.53 -10.00 15.53
C LEU A 92 -5.37 -10.14 16.51
N HIS A 93 -4.13 -10.23 16.02
CA HIS A 93 -2.94 -10.40 16.87
C HIS A 93 -2.92 -9.40 18.04
N GLY A 94 -2.50 -9.85 19.23
CA GLY A 94 -2.54 -9.03 20.46
C GLY A 94 -1.76 -7.72 20.38
N SER A 95 -0.72 -7.65 19.58
CA SER A 95 0.04 -6.40 19.33
C SER A 95 -0.61 -5.44 18.34
N ALA A 96 -1.76 -5.78 17.77
CA ALA A 96 -2.45 -4.96 16.78
C ALA A 96 -3.48 -4.00 17.39
N ASN A 97 -3.10 -3.27 18.44
CA ASN A 97 -4.01 -2.39 19.18
C ASN A 97 -4.65 -1.31 18.30
N GLY A 98 -3.87 -0.61 17.50
CA GLY A 98 -4.37 0.46 16.63
C GLY A 98 -5.29 -0.08 15.52
N LEU A 99 -4.93 -1.22 14.88
CA LEU A 99 -5.80 -1.88 13.92
C LEU A 99 -7.10 -2.35 14.58
N LYS A 100 -7.05 -2.81 15.85
CA LYS A 100 -8.26 -3.18 16.60
C LYS A 100 -9.14 -1.96 16.88
N ALA A 101 -8.55 -0.84 17.25
CA ALA A 101 -9.29 0.42 17.45
C ALA A 101 -9.97 0.88 16.14
N LEU A 102 -9.29 0.80 15.01
CA LEU A 102 -9.88 1.11 13.70
C LEU A 102 -10.99 0.12 13.30
N TYR A 103 -10.85 -1.16 13.63
CA TYR A 103 -11.89 -2.17 13.42
C TYR A 103 -13.15 -1.85 14.24
N ASP A 104 -12.99 -1.55 15.53
CA ASP A 104 -14.09 -1.20 16.41
C ASP A 104 -14.79 0.12 16.03
N ALA A 105 -14.02 1.04 15.43
CA ALA A 105 -14.55 2.28 14.88
C ALA A 105 -15.25 2.11 13.51
N GLY A 106 -15.30 0.89 12.96
CA GLY A 106 -15.88 0.61 11.65
C GLY A 106 -15.05 1.15 10.47
N LYS A 107 -13.77 1.39 10.68
CA LYS A 107 -12.84 1.93 9.66
C LYS A 107 -11.85 0.91 9.08
N LEU A 108 -11.83 -0.31 9.59
CA LEU A 108 -11.01 -1.42 9.12
C LEU A 108 -11.90 -2.59 8.71
N ALA A 109 -11.78 -3.03 7.47
CA ALA A 109 -12.28 -4.30 6.96
C ALA A 109 -11.14 -5.31 6.83
N VAL A 110 -11.40 -6.56 7.19
CA VAL A 110 -10.50 -7.70 6.99
C VAL A 110 -11.10 -8.59 5.92
N VAL A 111 -10.32 -8.94 4.89
CA VAL A 111 -10.76 -9.90 3.87
C VAL A 111 -9.92 -11.16 3.99
N HIS A 112 -10.58 -12.30 4.24
CA HIS A 112 -9.92 -13.58 4.44
C HIS A 112 -9.45 -14.23 3.14
N ALA A 113 -8.43 -15.07 3.28
CA ALA A 113 -8.00 -16.06 2.28
C ALA A 113 -7.87 -15.46 0.87
N VAL A 114 -7.29 -14.26 0.82
CA VAL A 114 -7.01 -13.53 -0.42
C VAL A 114 -5.70 -14.00 -1.03
N GLY A 115 -5.65 -14.13 -2.33
CA GLY A 115 -4.43 -14.50 -3.04
C GLY A 115 -4.57 -14.46 -4.54
N MET A 116 -3.55 -14.94 -5.24
CA MET A 116 -3.65 -15.27 -6.64
C MET A 116 -4.49 -16.56 -6.83
N PRO A 117 -5.29 -16.68 -7.89
CA PRO A 117 -6.01 -17.92 -8.16
C PRO A 117 -5.09 -19.14 -8.10
N GLU A 118 -5.60 -20.24 -7.55
CA GLU A 118 -4.82 -21.48 -7.39
C GLU A 118 -4.21 -21.91 -8.74
N GLY A 119 -2.92 -22.25 -8.71
CA GLY A 119 -2.16 -22.64 -9.90
C GLY A 119 -1.53 -21.49 -10.69
N THR A 120 -1.81 -20.22 -10.35
CA THR A 120 -1.22 -19.06 -11.03
C THR A 120 -0.15 -18.33 -10.20
N GLY A 121 -0.14 -18.56 -8.87
CA GLY A 121 0.83 -17.92 -7.97
C GLY A 121 2.17 -18.65 -7.91
N SER A 122 3.17 -17.97 -7.38
CA SER A 122 4.50 -18.48 -7.07
C SER A 122 4.77 -18.42 -5.56
N ARG A 123 5.71 -19.24 -5.07
CA ARG A 123 6.28 -19.13 -3.71
C ARG A 123 7.66 -18.47 -3.73
N SER A 124 8.08 -17.92 -4.86
CA SER A 124 9.23 -17.03 -5.01
C SER A 124 8.80 -15.60 -4.65
N HIS A 125 9.49 -14.94 -3.74
CA HIS A 125 9.21 -13.53 -3.42
C HIS A 125 9.24 -12.66 -4.67
N PHE A 126 10.27 -12.80 -5.50
CA PHE A 126 10.45 -11.98 -6.69
C PHE A 126 9.28 -12.12 -7.66
N ASP A 127 8.96 -13.37 -8.06
CA ASP A 127 7.89 -13.61 -9.03
C ASP A 127 6.52 -13.19 -8.47
N SER A 128 6.23 -13.52 -7.20
CA SER A 128 4.97 -13.17 -6.59
C SER A 128 4.79 -11.67 -6.42
N GLN A 129 5.80 -10.96 -5.92
CA GLN A 129 5.76 -9.51 -5.80
C GLN A 129 5.49 -8.87 -7.16
N GLU A 130 6.21 -9.29 -8.18
CA GLU A 130 6.04 -8.77 -9.54
C GLU A 130 4.63 -9.04 -10.08
N MET A 131 4.09 -10.27 -9.94
CA MET A 131 2.71 -10.59 -10.37
C MET A 131 1.65 -9.74 -9.65
N TYR A 132 1.80 -9.51 -8.34
CA TYR A 132 0.89 -8.66 -7.59
C TYR A 132 0.97 -7.20 -8.03
N GLU A 133 2.16 -6.69 -8.23
CA GLU A 133 2.40 -5.31 -8.66
C GLU A 133 2.04 -5.08 -10.12
N LEU A 134 2.20 -6.09 -10.98
CA LEU A 134 1.64 -6.08 -12.33
C LEU A 134 0.11 -6.27 -12.34
N GLY A 135 -0.49 -6.89 -11.31
CA GLY A 135 -1.91 -7.21 -11.28
C GLY A 135 -2.30 -8.34 -12.23
N THR A 136 -1.35 -9.19 -12.65
CA THR A 136 -1.51 -10.24 -13.65
C THR A 136 -1.01 -11.59 -13.14
N PRO A 137 -1.81 -12.31 -12.33
CA PRO A 137 -1.44 -13.64 -11.82
C PRO A 137 -1.02 -14.61 -12.92
N GLY A 138 0.16 -15.23 -12.77
CA GLY A 138 0.71 -16.19 -13.73
C GLY A 138 1.32 -15.57 -14.98
N ASP A 139 1.33 -14.23 -15.12
CA ASP A 139 1.91 -13.53 -16.27
C ASP A 139 2.83 -12.39 -15.82
N LEU A 140 4.12 -12.50 -16.16
CA LEU A 140 5.15 -11.49 -15.93
C LEU A 140 5.49 -10.69 -17.20
N SER A 141 4.75 -10.89 -18.30
CA SER A 141 5.03 -10.22 -19.58
C SER A 141 4.38 -8.85 -19.70
N THR A 142 3.52 -8.48 -18.77
CA THR A 142 2.82 -7.19 -18.75
C THR A 142 3.82 -6.05 -18.51
N ALA A 143 3.84 -5.05 -19.40
CA ALA A 143 4.85 -3.99 -19.39
C ALA A 143 4.58 -2.85 -18.41
N THR A 144 3.44 -2.85 -17.72
CA THR A 144 3.02 -1.76 -16.83
C THR A 144 2.41 -2.28 -15.54
N GLY A 145 2.59 -1.54 -14.44
CA GLY A 145 2.01 -1.85 -13.14
C GLY A 145 0.51 -1.52 -13.07
N TRP A 146 -0.21 -2.16 -12.14
CA TRP A 146 -1.65 -1.96 -12.03
C TRP A 146 -2.03 -0.55 -11.54
N LEU A 147 -1.23 0.08 -10.65
CA LEU A 147 -1.43 1.47 -10.24
C LEU A 147 -1.21 2.43 -11.41
N ALA A 148 -0.16 2.20 -12.22
CA ALA A 148 0.08 2.99 -13.43
C ALA A 148 -1.11 2.90 -14.40
N ARG A 149 -1.64 1.68 -14.65
CA ARG A 149 -2.83 1.52 -15.51
C ARG A 149 -4.07 2.16 -14.90
N HIS A 150 -4.22 2.11 -13.57
CA HIS A 150 -5.28 2.85 -12.89
C HIS A 150 -5.17 4.34 -13.18
N MET A 151 -4.00 4.95 -13.00
CA MET A 151 -3.78 6.37 -13.26
C MET A 151 -4.05 6.74 -14.71
N ILE A 152 -3.54 5.99 -15.66
CA ILE A 152 -3.71 6.27 -17.10
C ILE A 152 -5.16 6.13 -17.56
N SER A 153 -5.93 5.21 -16.97
CA SER A 153 -7.29 4.89 -17.42
C SER A 153 -8.41 5.57 -16.63
N THR A 154 -8.10 6.25 -15.52
CA THR A 154 -9.11 6.90 -14.68
C THR A 154 -9.67 8.15 -15.37
N PRO A 155 -11.00 8.23 -15.60
CA PRO A 155 -11.61 9.43 -16.18
C PRO A 155 -11.56 10.61 -15.19
N GLY A 156 -11.28 11.80 -15.69
CA GLY A 156 -11.39 13.04 -14.91
C GLY A 156 -10.40 13.14 -13.76
N LEU A 157 -9.21 12.55 -13.91
CA LEU A 157 -8.09 12.85 -13.02
C LEU A 157 -7.85 14.36 -12.97
N VAL A 158 -7.41 14.84 -11.82
CA VAL A 158 -7.10 16.25 -11.63
C VAL A 158 -5.90 16.61 -12.49
N GLU A 159 -6.13 17.29 -13.64
CA GLU A 159 -5.09 17.63 -14.61
C GLU A 159 -4.01 18.56 -14.02
N GLU A 160 -4.32 19.27 -12.92
CA GLU A 160 -3.43 20.24 -12.26
C GLU A 160 -2.73 19.63 -11.02
N ALA A 161 -2.75 18.31 -10.85
CA ALA A 161 -2.11 17.65 -9.71
C ALA A 161 -0.59 17.83 -9.75
N ALA A 162 -0.02 18.37 -8.68
CA ALA A 162 1.41 18.57 -8.59
C ALA A 162 2.17 17.24 -8.38
N ILE A 163 1.60 16.36 -7.56
CA ILE A 163 2.16 15.02 -7.26
C ILE A 163 1.01 14.02 -7.28
N PRO A 164 0.58 13.54 -8.47
CA PRO A 164 -0.55 12.62 -8.55
C PRO A 164 -0.21 11.21 -8.07
N SER A 165 1.04 10.77 -8.23
CA SER A 165 1.54 9.45 -7.86
C SER A 165 2.82 9.54 -7.07
N LEU A 166 2.88 8.88 -5.91
CA LEU A 166 4.02 8.90 -5.00
C LEU A 166 4.45 7.48 -4.63
N SER A 167 5.75 7.25 -4.55
CA SER A 167 6.34 6.12 -3.82
C SER A 167 7.27 6.65 -2.74
N THR A 168 7.16 6.13 -1.51
CA THR A 168 8.10 6.41 -0.42
C THR A 168 9.26 5.43 -0.37
N ASN A 169 9.32 4.49 -1.30
CA ASN A 169 10.38 3.50 -1.41
C ASN A 169 11.70 4.12 -1.93
N SER A 170 12.81 3.42 -1.77
CA SER A 170 14.11 3.85 -2.34
C SER A 170 14.15 3.81 -3.87
N SER A 171 13.20 3.15 -4.51
CA SER A 171 13.02 3.08 -5.97
C SER A 171 11.54 2.96 -6.31
N SER A 172 11.15 3.36 -7.52
CA SER A 172 9.77 3.21 -7.99
C SER A 172 9.40 1.72 -8.04
N PRO A 173 8.30 1.30 -7.39
CA PRO A 173 7.85 -0.09 -7.41
C PRO A 173 7.25 -0.46 -8.78
N THR A 174 7.22 -1.77 -9.07
CA THR A 174 6.63 -2.29 -10.32
C THR A 174 5.15 -1.90 -10.46
N SER A 175 4.43 -1.71 -9.37
CA SER A 175 3.02 -1.26 -9.41
C SER A 175 2.83 0.10 -10.09
N LEU A 176 3.83 0.98 -10.06
CA LEU A 176 3.86 2.28 -10.73
C LEU A 176 4.63 2.26 -12.07
N LEU A 177 5.11 1.12 -12.53
CA LEU A 177 5.83 1.00 -13.79
C LEU A 177 4.94 1.44 -14.96
N GLY A 178 5.41 2.43 -15.72
CA GLY A 178 4.68 3.04 -16.84
C GLY A 178 3.88 4.28 -16.48
N ASP A 179 3.80 4.66 -15.21
CA ASP A 179 3.29 5.97 -14.79
C ASP A 179 4.40 7.00 -14.86
N ASN A 180 4.35 7.86 -15.87
CA ASN A 180 5.32 8.92 -16.06
C ASN A 180 5.17 10.09 -15.07
N THR A 181 4.11 10.11 -14.28
CA THR A 181 3.89 11.13 -13.24
C THR A 181 4.33 10.65 -11.86
N ALA A 182 4.74 9.39 -11.74
CA ALA A 182 5.16 8.81 -10.48
C ALA A 182 6.45 9.41 -9.96
N MET A 183 6.40 9.91 -8.74
CA MET A 183 7.54 10.43 -8.01
C MET A 183 7.97 9.44 -6.94
N THR A 184 9.28 9.27 -6.77
CA THR A 184 9.85 8.48 -5.67
C THR A 184 10.53 9.43 -4.70
N LEU A 185 10.13 9.39 -3.43
CA LEU A 185 10.55 10.31 -2.40
C LEU A 185 10.63 9.59 -1.04
N ASP A 186 11.82 9.20 -0.62
CA ASP A 186 12.07 8.56 0.68
C ASP A 186 12.06 9.56 1.86
N SER A 187 12.25 10.84 1.58
CA SER A 187 12.10 11.93 2.55
C SER A 187 12.03 13.27 1.84
N VAL A 188 11.32 14.25 2.39
CA VAL A 188 11.27 15.62 1.84
C VAL A 188 12.66 16.27 1.88
N SER A 189 13.40 16.05 2.97
CA SER A 189 14.74 16.62 3.16
C SER A 189 15.80 16.03 2.21
N GLY A 190 15.58 14.83 1.66
CA GLY A 190 16.48 14.17 0.72
C GLY A 190 16.26 14.57 -0.74
N PHE A 191 15.16 15.27 -1.04
CA PHE A 191 14.80 15.60 -2.42
C PHE A 191 15.50 16.89 -2.91
N HIS A 192 16.82 16.82 -2.97
CA HIS A 192 17.66 17.85 -3.59
C HIS A 192 18.65 17.17 -4.55
N PRO A 193 19.07 17.88 -5.62
CA PRO A 193 20.19 17.37 -6.43
C PRO A 193 21.37 17.07 -5.50
N ASN A 194 21.92 15.87 -5.54
CA ASN A 194 23.04 15.48 -4.69
C ASN A 194 24.33 16.18 -5.14
N ALA A 195 24.33 17.51 -5.03
CA ALA A 195 25.41 18.42 -5.38
C ALA A 195 26.06 19.03 -4.13
N GLY A 196 25.73 18.50 -2.94
CA GLY A 196 26.21 19.01 -1.66
C GLY A 196 25.87 20.50 -1.47
N ARG A 197 26.84 21.31 -1.05
CA ARG A 197 26.64 22.75 -0.83
C ARG A 197 26.30 23.59 -2.08
N TYR A 198 26.27 22.99 -3.25
CA TYR A 198 25.97 23.65 -4.53
C TYR A 198 24.62 23.24 -5.11
N GLY A 199 23.69 22.72 -4.28
CA GLY A 199 22.39 22.23 -4.74
C GLY A 199 21.57 23.31 -5.45
N ASN A 200 21.46 24.50 -4.86
CA ASN A 200 20.69 25.61 -5.43
C ASN A 200 21.36 26.16 -6.70
N GLU A 201 22.69 26.35 -6.67
CA GLU A 201 23.43 26.78 -7.86
C GLU A 201 23.34 25.77 -9.02
N HIS A 202 23.10 24.48 -8.71
CA HIS A 202 22.85 23.47 -9.72
C HIS A 202 21.45 23.62 -10.34
N LEU A 203 20.44 23.89 -9.54
CA LEU A 203 19.07 24.13 -10.02
C LEU A 203 19.03 25.42 -10.86
N ASP A 204 19.67 26.48 -10.41
CA ASP A 204 19.78 27.74 -11.14
C ASP A 204 20.46 27.56 -12.50
N ALA A 205 21.56 26.78 -12.53
CA ALA A 205 22.26 26.46 -13.78
C ALA A 205 21.42 25.60 -14.73
N LEU A 206 20.61 24.69 -14.23
CA LEU A 206 19.66 23.92 -15.04
C LEU A 206 18.57 24.84 -15.61
N ALA A 207 18.01 25.72 -14.78
CA ALA A 207 17.02 26.70 -15.22
C ALA A 207 17.54 27.60 -16.34
N ASP A 208 18.80 28.05 -16.23
CA ASP A 208 19.45 28.90 -17.24
C ASP A 208 19.71 28.15 -18.57
N ILE A 209 19.95 26.84 -18.52
CA ILE A 209 20.28 26.04 -19.72
C ILE A 209 19.01 25.62 -20.47
N TYR A 210 17.95 25.28 -19.77
CA TYR A 210 16.72 24.72 -20.32
C TYR A 210 15.60 25.76 -20.36
N THR A 211 15.79 26.80 -21.17
CA THR A 211 14.85 27.93 -21.35
C THR A 211 14.03 27.84 -22.62
N GLY A 212 14.16 26.73 -23.37
CA GLY A 212 13.47 26.51 -24.65
C GLY A 212 12.04 25.99 -24.47
N THR A 213 11.47 25.51 -25.58
CA THR A 213 10.10 24.97 -25.66
C THR A 213 10.07 23.48 -26.06
N SER A 214 11.21 22.78 -25.99
CA SER A 214 11.24 21.34 -26.25
C SER A 214 10.64 20.58 -25.06
N SER A 215 10.24 19.33 -25.27
CA SER A 215 9.75 18.44 -24.21
C SER A 215 10.76 18.31 -23.05
N LEU A 216 12.06 18.36 -23.36
CA LEU A 216 13.12 18.30 -22.36
C LEU A 216 13.20 19.59 -21.55
N ASP A 217 13.13 20.78 -22.20
CA ASP A 217 13.13 22.07 -21.50
C ASP A 217 11.94 22.12 -20.53
N TYR A 218 10.77 21.70 -20.99
CA TYR A 218 9.57 21.65 -20.17
C TYR A 218 9.74 20.70 -18.96
N ALA A 219 10.21 19.49 -19.18
CA ALA A 219 10.44 18.51 -18.12
C ALA A 219 11.45 19.01 -17.06
N VAL A 220 12.52 19.69 -17.47
CA VAL A 220 13.51 20.27 -16.55
C VAL A 220 12.90 21.41 -15.73
N THR A 221 12.18 22.32 -16.37
CA THR A 221 11.52 23.43 -15.67
C THR A 221 10.53 22.90 -14.62
N GLN A 222 9.68 21.94 -14.99
CA GLN A 222 8.74 21.31 -14.07
C GLN A 222 9.44 20.60 -12.90
N SER A 223 10.55 19.92 -13.16
CA SER A 223 11.35 19.27 -12.11
C SER A 223 11.90 20.29 -11.10
N ILE A 224 12.41 21.44 -11.59
CA ILE A 224 12.93 22.51 -10.75
C ILE A 224 11.80 23.14 -9.91
N GLU A 225 10.64 23.39 -10.50
CA GLU A 225 9.48 23.92 -9.80
C GLU A 225 9.01 22.95 -8.70
N THR A 226 8.95 21.65 -9.00
CA THR A 226 8.59 20.61 -8.03
C THR A 226 9.62 20.55 -6.88
N ILE A 227 10.92 20.58 -7.17
CA ILE A 227 11.98 20.60 -6.14
C ILE A 227 11.83 21.84 -5.25
N ASN A 228 11.60 23.01 -5.83
CA ASN A 228 11.43 24.27 -5.10
C ASN A 228 10.16 24.23 -4.24
N MET A 229 9.07 23.67 -4.76
CA MET A 229 7.83 23.45 -4.01
C MET A 229 8.08 22.53 -2.82
N LEU A 230 8.68 21.35 -3.05
CA LEU A 230 9.01 20.40 -1.99
C LEU A 230 9.95 20.99 -0.94
N GLY A 231 10.90 21.83 -1.34
CA GLY A 231 11.79 22.55 -0.42
C GLY A 231 11.09 23.60 0.46
N GLN A 232 9.91 24.08 0.05
CA GLN A 232 9.05 24.97 0.85
C GLN A 232 8.03 24.20 1.70
N ILE A 233 7.87 22.89 1.44
CA ILE A 233 6.98 22.02 2.18
C ILE A 233 7.64 21.66 3.50
N ASN A 234 7.11 22.18 4.60
CA ASN A 234 7.41 21.68 5.93
C ASN A 234 6.33 20.65 6.29
N VAL A 235 6.58 19.36 5.97
CA VAL A 235 5.73 18.28 6.46
C VAL A 235 6.09 18.04 7.91
N GLU A 236 5.34 18.65 8.81
CA GLU A 236 5.42 18.32 10.22
C GLU A 236 4.66 17.02 10.44
N VAL A 237 5.40 15.96 10.71
CA VAL A 237 4.83 14.70 11.21
C VAL A 237 4.50 14.91 12.69
N PRO A 238 3.23 14.78 13.12
CA PRO A 238 2.86 14.97 14.51
C PRO A 238 3.59 14.03 15.46
N ASP A 239 3.89 14.49 16.67
CA ASP A 239 4.63 13.73 17.71
C ASP A 239 3.95 12.40 18.13
N PHE A 240 2.67 12.19 17.79
CA PHE A 240 1.98 10.94 18.10
C PHE A 240 2.25 9.82 17.12
N TYR A 241 2.94 10.09 15.99
CA TYR A 241 3.43 9.02 15.13
C TYR A 241 4.57 8.28 15.86
N PRO A 242 4.59 6.94 15.78
CA PRO A 242 5.71 6.18 16.34
C PRO A 242 7.01 6.47 15.60
N ASP A 243 8.14 6.41 16.30
CA ASP A 243 9.48 6.61 15.72
C ASP A 243 9.90 5.36 14.91
N THR A 244 9.36 5.24 13.72
CA THR A 244 9.60 4.12 12.80
C THR A 244 9.52 4.59 11.33
N SER A 245 10.29 3.95 10.46
CA SER A 245 10.30 4.30 9.03
C SER A 245 8.91 4.23 8.38
N LEU A 246 8.08 3.24 8.73
CA LEU A 246 6.72 3.16 8.20
C LEU A 246 5.86 4.36 8.64
N ALA A 247 6.04 4.82 9.87
CA ALA A 247 5.33 5.99 10.38
C ALA A 247 5.80 7.28 9.69
N ASP A 248 7.11 7.40 9.41
CA ASP A 248 7.66 8.52 8.62
C ASP A 248 7.07 8.54 7.21
N ASP A 249 7.02 7.37 6.53
CA ASP A 249 6.42 7.22 5.21
C ASP A 249 4.94 7.64 5.18
N LEU A 250 4.15 7.12 6.11
CA LEU A 250 2.72 7.44 6.21
C LEU A 250 2.50 8.90 6.64
N GLY A 251 3.35 9.45 7.50
CA GLY A 251 3.35 10.85 7.89
C GLY A 251 3.62 11.79 6.72
N LEU A 252 4.59 11.43 5.87
CA LEU A 252 4.87 12.14 4.62
C LEU A 252 3.66 12.15 3.69
N ILE A 253 3.03 10.99 3.47
CA ILE A 253 1.83 10.86 2.64
C ILE A 253 0.68 11.70 3.23
N SER A 254 0.46 11.64 4.54
CA SER A 254 -0.55 12.47 5.21
C SER A 254 -0.30 13.96 5.00
N GLY A 255 0.95 14.40 5.11
CA GLY A 255 1.36 15.77 4.82
C GLY A 255 1.01 16.19 3.39
N MET A 256 1.32 15.36 2.40
CA MET A 256 0.99 15.62 0.99
C MET A 256 -0.52 15.73 0.76
N ILE A 257 -1.31 14.85 1.38
CA ILE A 257 -2.77 14.88 1.32
C ILE A 257 -3.31 16.18 1.95
N LYS A 258 -2.81 16.56 3.14
CA LYS A 258 -3.23 17.80 3.84
C LYS A 258 -2.92 19.05 3.01
N MET A 259 -1.80 19.09 2.34
CA MET A 259 -1.42 20.20 1.45
C MET A 259 -2.19 20.24 0.13
N ASN A 260 -2.98 19.20 -0.16
CA ASN A 260 -3.77 19.12 -1.40
C ASN A 260 -2.93 19.25 -2.70
N VAL A 261 -1.82 18.53 -2.75
CA VAL A 261 -0.93 18.50 -3.93
C VAL A 261 -1.50 17.65 -5.10
N GLY A 262 -2.71 17.15 -4.94
CA GLY A 262 -3.39 16.32 -5.95
C GLY A 262 -2.99 14.84 -5.89
N LEU A 263 -2.48 14.35 -4.76
CA LEU A 263 -2.09 12.95 -4.59
C LEU A 263 -3.28 12.02 -4.75
N GLN A 264 -3.18 11.07 -5.68
CA GLN A 264 -4.22 10.09 -5.99
C GLN A 264 -3.81 8.68 -5.65
N VAL A 265 -2.54 8.32 -5.86
CA VAL A 265 -2.00 7.03 -5.45
C VAL A 265 -0.68 7.20 -4.70
N ALA A 266 -0.48 6.40 -3.65
CA ALA A 266 0.78 6.28 -2.95
C ALA A 266 1.13 4.80 -2.77
N ALA A 267 2.39 4.44 -3.04
CA ALA A 267 2.93 3.10 -2.82
C ALA A 267 3.97 3.12 -1.70
N VAL A 268 3.81 2.22 -0.74
CA VAL A 268 4.66 2.09 0.46
C VAL A 268 5.04 0.63 0.64
N ASP A 269 6.30 0.36 0.94
CA ASP A 269 6.78 -0.97 1.28
C ASP A 269 7.10 -1.07 2.77
N PHE A 270 6.71 -2.19 3.39
CA PHE A 270 7.08 -2.50 4.75
C PHE A 270 7.61 -3.94 4.83
N GLY A 271 8.90 -4.11 4.92
CA GLY A 271 9.58 -5.40 4.89
C GLY A 271 9.70 -6.09 6.27
N GLY A 272 10.43 -7.21 6.29
CA GLY A 272 10.73 -7.96 7.51
C GLY A 272 9.71 -9.04 7.87
N TRP A 273 8.90 -9.49 6.90
CA TRP A 273 7.85 -10.49 7.14
C TRP A 273 8.27 -11.93 6.79
N ASP A 274 9.48 -12.13 6.29
CA ASP A 274 9.99 -13.46 5.94
C ASP A 274 10.47 -14.24 7.18
N THR A 275 9.51 -14.68 8.00
CA THR A 275 9.72 -15.26 9.32
C THR A 275 9.87 -16.78 9.29
N HIS A 276 10.90 -17.28 8.60
CA HIS A 276 11.21 -18.72 8.58
C HIS A 276 11.76 -19.26 9.93
N ASN A 277 12.33 -18.40 10.78
CA ASN A 277 12.96 -18.79 12.02
C ASN A 277 12.56 -17.84 13.16
N GLY A 278 12.30 -18.39 14.34
CA GLY A 278 12.16 -17.60 15.56
C GLY A 278 11.11 -16.49 15.45
N GLN A 279 9.97 -16.78 14.84
CA GLN A 279 8.89 -15.81 14.62
C GLN A 279 8.39 -15.17 15.91
N GLY A 280 8.41 -15.94 16.99
CA GLY A 280 7.91 -15.58 18.31
C GLY A 280 6.95 -16.64 18.83
N ASN A 281 6.58 -16.53 20.10
CA ASN A 281 5.67 -17.47 20.76
C ASN A 281 4.69 -16.69 21.64
N ASP A 282 3.57 -17.33 21.96
CA ASP A 282 2.55 -16.80 22.89
C ASP A 282 2.14 -15.35 22.60
N GLY A 283 2.09 -14.99 21.31
CA GLY A 283 1.76 -13.64 20.87
C GLY A 283 2.87 -12.60 21.08
N GLY A 284 4.09 -13.04 21.42
CA GLY A 284 5.27 -12.18 21.58
C GLY A 284 6.33 -12.39 20.49
N GLY A 285 7.48 -11.74 20.66
CA GLY A 285 8.66 -11.92 19.82
C GLY A 285 8.70 -11.02 18.56
N TYR A 286 9.49 -11.44 17.56
CA TYR A 286 9.77 -10.63 16.38
C TYR A 286 8.51 -10.25 15.58
N PHE A 287 7.64 -11.22 15.30
CA PHE A 287 6.41 -11.00 14.56
C PHE A 287 5.48 -10.00 15.27
N ALA A 288 5.33 -10.15 16.60
CA ALA A 288 4.55 -9.23 17.42
C ALA A 288 5.05 -7.78 17.30
N GLY A 289 6.38 -7.58 17.33
CA GLY A 289 6.96 -6.24 17.14
C GLY A 289 6.67 -5.66 15.74
N ARG A 290 6.71 -6.49 14.69
CA ARG A 290 6.34 -6.03 13.32
C ARG A 290 4.87 -5.67 13.22
N VAL A 291 3.97 -6.48 13.82
CA VAL A 291 2.53 -6.20 13.88
C VAL A 291 2.24 -4.92 14.67
N GLN A 292 2.96 -4.69 15.77
CA GLN A 292 2.83 -3.45 16.54
C GLN A 292 3.16 -2.22 15.69
N ILE A 293 4.32 -2.20 15.02
CA ILE A 293 4.75 -1.10 14.14
C ILE A 293 3.70 -0.83 13.06
N LEU A 294 3.25 -1.89 12.37
CA LEU A 294 2.22 -1.79 11.34
C LEU A 294 0.93 -1.15 11.91
N SER A 295 0.50 -1.64 13.05
CA SER A 295 -0.74 -1.24 13.70
C SER A 295 -0.72 0.21 14.18
N GLU A 296 0.34 0.62 14.87
CA GLU A 296 0.50 1.97 15.40
C GLU A 296 0.68 3.01 14.29
N ALA A 297 1.43 2.68 13.24
CA ALA A 297 1.64 3.58 12.11
C ALA A 297 0.34 3.84 11.32
N ILE A 298 -0.46 2.80 11.06
CA ILE A 298 -1.76 2.95 10.37
C ILE A 298 -2.76 3.71 11.23
N GLU A 299 -2.81 3.46 12.54
CA GLU A 299 -3.68 4.20 13.45
C GLU A 299 -3.31 5.68 13.50
N ALA A 300 -2.01 6.00 13.61
CA ALA A 300 -1.52 7.37 13.60
C ALA A 300 -1.90 8.09 12.30
N PHE A 301 -1.68 7.45 11.14
CA PHE A 301 -2.05 7.98 9.83
C PHE A 301 -3.55 8.30 9.72
N MET A 302 -4.41 7.37 10.10
CA MET A 302 -5.85 7.57 10.04
C MET A 302 -6.35 8.61 11.05
N THR A 303 -5.72 8.70 12.22
CA THR A 303 -6.02 9.71 13.25
C THR A 303 -5.63 11.11 12.77
N ASP A 304 -4.46 11.24 12.15
CA ASP A 304 -3.99 12.50 11.58
C ASP A 304 -4.94 12.99 10.49
N LEU A 305 -5.29 12.16 9.53
CA LEU A 305 -6.23 12.52 8.47
C LEU A 305 -7.62 12.88 9.02
N ALA A 306 -8.12 12.12 10.00
CA ALA A 306 -9.42 12.38 10.62
C ALA A 306 -9.46 13.73 11.35
N SER A 307 -8.35 14.16 11.95
CA SER A 307 -8.26 15.47 12.61
C SER A 307 -8.45 16.66 11.65
N TYR A 308 -8.25 16.43 10.35
CA TYR A 308 -8.51 17.38 9.27
C TYR A 308 -9.79 17.08 8.47
N GLY A 309 -10.56 16.05 8.84
CA GLY A 309 -11.75 15.61 8.11
C GLY A 309 -11.45 14.97 6.76
N LEU A 310 -10.25 14.41 6.58
CA LEU A 310 -9.74 13.87 5.31
C LEU A 310 -9.78 12.33 5.23
N ASP A 311 -10.07 11.66 6.31
CA ASP A 311 -10.11 10.19 6.38
C ASP A 311 -11.16 9.56 5.42
N ASN A 312 -12.21 10.31 5.07
CA ASN A 312 -13.21 9.89 4.09
C ASN A 312 -12.73 9.96 2.62
N ASP A 313 -11.63 10.63 2.37
CA ASP A 313 -11.05 10.79 1.04
C ASP A 313 -9.85 9.88 0.79
N VAL A 314 -9.55 9.01 1.76
CA VAL A 314 -8.41 8.09 1.72
C VAL A 314 -8.84 6.65 1.98
N VAL A 315 -8.30 5.73 1.18
CA VAL A 315 -8.31 4.28 1.46
C VAL A 315 -6.89 3.77 1.45
N LEU A 316 -6.50 3.05 2.51
CA LEU A 316 -5.24 2.34 2.64
C LEU A 316 -5.51 0.84 2.53
N VAL A 317 -4.78 0.16 1.65
CA VAL A 317 -4.83 -1.29 1.48
C VAL A 317 -3.53 -1.90 1.92
N VAL A 318 -3.61 -2.94 2.75
CA VAL A 318 -2.46 -3.74 3.19
C VAL A 318 -2.50 -5.08 2.51
N GLN A 319 -1.43 -5.41 1.79
CA GLN A 319 -1.28 -6.66 1.04
C GLN A 319 0.13 -7.23 1.17
N SER A 320 0.29 -8.53 1.00
CA SER A 320 1.58 -9.21 0.92
C SER A 320 1.60 -10.16 -0.27
N GLU A 321 2.78 -10.57 -0.73
CA GLU A 321 2.97 -11.35 -1.95
C GLU A 321 2.47 -12.79 -1.90
N PHE A 322 2.33 -13.36 -0.70
CA PHE A 322 1.72 -14.65 -0.43
C PHE A 322 1.53 -14.82 1.09
N GLY A 323 0.78 -15.84 1.49
CA GLY A 323 0.68 -16.28 2.88
C GLY A 323 1.74 -17.30 3.27
N ARG A 324 1.56 -17.89 4.44
CA ARG A 324 2.46 -18.90 4.98
C ARG A 324 1.75 -20.26 5.08
N ARG A 325 2.54 -21.35 5.09
CA ARG A 325 2.01 -22.69 5.36
C ARG A 325 1.24 -22.69 6.67
N VAL A 326 0.18 -23.50 6.71
CA VAL A 326 -0.67 -23.60 7.89
C VAL A 326 0.11 -24.15 9.08
N ARG A 327 0.97 -25.15 8.86
CA ARG A 327 1.84 -25.71 9.91
C ARG A 327 3.08 -24.83 10.14
N GLU A 328 3.49 -24.68 11.41
CA GLU A 328 4.82 -24.18 11.73
C GLU A 328 5.90 -25.14 11.24
N ASN A 329 7.10 -24.59 10.98
CA ASN A 329 8.27 -25.38 10.64
C ASN A 329 9.11 -25.76 11.86
N GLY A 330 10.18 -26.54 11.67
CA GLY A 330 11.07 -27.00 12.73
C GLY A 330 11.90 -25.89 13.41
N ASN A 331 11.87 -24.66 12.90
CA ASN A 331 12.64 -23.51 13.39
C ASN A 331 11.76 -22.46 14.09
N GLN A 332 10.55 -22.83 14.51
CA GLN A 332 9.59 -21.90 15.14
C GLN A 332 9.28 -20.68 14.25
N GLY A 333 9.03 -20.94 12.99
CA GLY A 333 8.61 -20.01 11.97
C GLY A 333 7.68 -20.70 10.97
N THR A 334 7.54 -20.14 9.79
CA THR A 334 6.67 -20.69 8.74
C THR A 334 7.32 -20.62 7.37
N ASP A 335 7.05 -21.62 6.53
CA ASP A 335 7.47 -21.62 5.13
C ASP A 335 6.44 -20.89 4.26
N HIS A 336 6.81 -20.57 3.01
CA HIS A 336 5.95 -19.92 2.05
C HIS A 336 4.71 -20.74 1.71
N GLY A 337 3.56 -20.09 1.70
CA GLY A 337 2.26 -20.64 1.35
C GLY A 337 1.56 -19.82 0.25
N THR A 338 0.22 -19.75 0.31
CA THR A 338 -0.59 -19.12 -0.75
C THR A 338 -1.46 -17.97 -0.22
N ALA A 339 -2.60 -18.26 0.40
CA ALA A 339 -3.57 -17.24 0.81
C ALA A 339 -3.15 -16.46 2.04
N ASN A 340 -3.56 -15.20 2.08
CA ASN A 340 -3.29 -14.25 3.16
C ASN A 340 -4.53 -13.39 3.44
N PRO A 341 -4.72 -12.79 4.60
CA PRO A 341 -5.69 -11.70 4.75
C PRO A 341 -5.19 -10.43 4.05
N MET A 342 -6.12 -9.67 3.47
CA MET A 342 -5.93 -8.27 3.12
C MET A 342 -6.66 -7.39 4.11
N LEU A 343 -6.08 -6.22 4.43
CA LEU A 343 -6.72 -5.21 5.26
C LEU A 343 -7.06 -4.00 4.41
N VAL A 344 -8.26 -3.46 4.59
CA VAL A 344 -8.72 -2.23 3.92
C VAL A 344 -9.13 -1.23 4.98
N VAL A 345 -8.51 -0.06 4.99
CA VAL A 345 -8.68 0.97 6.02
C VAL A 345 -9.07 2.29 5.38
N GLY A 346 -10.05 2.98 5.96
CA GLY A 346 -10.48 4.29 5.47
C GLY A 346 -11.78 4.75 6.10
N GLY A 347 -12.08 6.05 6.05
CA GLY A 347 -13.27 6.60 6.65
C GLY A 347 -14.58 6.14 5.98
N ARG A 348 -14.53 5.77 4.69
CA ARG A 348 -15.69 5.24 3.94
C ARG A 348 -15.67 3.72 3.77
N VAL A 349 -14.72 3.03 4.38
CA VAL A 349 -14.67 1.58 4.37
C VAL A 349 -15.82 1.03 5.21
N GLN A 350 -16.49 -0.01 4.73
CA GLN A 350 -17.49 -0.77 5.50
C GLN A 350 -16.75 -1.71 6.45
N GLY A 351 -16.12 -1.12 7.48
CA GLY A 351 -15.27 -1.80 8.44
C GLY A 351 -16.05 -2.42 9.61
N GLY A 352 -15.30 -2.96 10.59
CA GLY A 352 -15.88 -3.74 11.68
C GLY A 352 -16.39 -5.11 11.23
N VAL A 353 -15.98 -5.56 10.04
CA VAL A 353 -16.44 -6.79 9.40
C VAL A 353 -15.25 -7.60 8.90
N VAL A 354 -15.37 -8.92 8.98
CA VAL A 354 -14.47 -9.89 8.37
C VAL A 354 -15.18 -10.46 7.15
N TYR A 355 -14.66 -10.16 5.98
CA TYR A 355 -15.19 -10.53 4.66
C TYR A 355 -14.53 -11.80 4.11
N GLY A 356 -15.12 -12.34 3.06
CA GLY A 356 -14.63 -13.52 2.37
C GLY A 356 -15.04 -14.83 3.07
N SER A 357 -14.73 -15.93 2.43
CA SER A 357 -14.99 -17.27 2.97
C SER A 357 -13.71 -17.86 3.54
N PHE A 358 -13.70 -18.20 4.82
CA PHE A 358 -12.57 -18.92 5.39
C PHE A 358 -12.66 -20.41 4.98
N PRO A 359 -11.67 -20.96 4.25
CA PRO A 359 -11.79 -22.29 3.66
C PRO A 359 -11.63 -23.43 4.67
N GLY A 360 -11.20 -23.11 5.90
CA GLY A 360 -10.77 -24.11 6.88
C GLY A 360 -9.28 -24.36 6.84
N ILE A 361 -8.79 -25.06 7.88
CA ILE A 361 -7.37 -25.42 8.04
C ILE A 361 -7.19 -26.88 8.48
N GLY A 362 -8.23 -27.71 8.36
CA GLY A 362 -8.15 -29.16 8.44
C GLY A 362 -7.28 -29.72 7.30
N ASP A 363 -6.74 -30.92 7.45
CA ASP A 363 -5.84 -31.47 6.42
C ASP A 363 -6.50 -31.61 5.04
N ASP A 364 -7.81 -31.90 5.00
CA ASP A 364 -8.58 -32.01 3.76
C ASP A 364 -8.93 -30.63 3.14
N ASP A 365 -8.84 -29.55 3.93
CA ASP A 365 -9.17 -28.20 3.49
C ASP A 365 -7.99 -27.52 2.77
N LEU A 366 -6.77 -28.05 2.90
CA LEU A 366 -5.56 -27.38 2.47
C LEU A 366 -5.29 -27.51 0.97
N TYR A 367 -4.81 -26.45 0.35
CA TYR A 367 -4.23 -26.49 -0.99
C TYR A 367 -2.85 -27.17 -0.92
N LEU A 368 -2.62 -28.14 -1.81
CA LEU A 368 -1.40 -28.97 -1.84
C LEU A 368 -1.05 -29.58 -0.46
N ASN A 369 -2.03 -29.85 0.38
CA ASN A 369 -1.92 -30.42 1.74
C ASN A 369 -1.09 -29.56 2.73
N THR A 370 -0.76 -28.31 2.40
CA THR A 370 0.11 -27.46 3.24
C THR A 370 -0.40 -26.04 3.42
N ASP A 371 -1.07 -25.48 2.42
CA ASP A 371 -1.35 -24.06 2.35
C ASP A 371 -2.83 -23.76 2.58
N LEU A 372 -3.11 -22.58 3.13
CA LEU A 372 -4.47 -22.04 3.14
C LEU A 372 -4.94 -21.82 1.69
N ARG A 373 -6.13 -22.33 1.35
CA ARG A 373 -6.73 -22.13 0.01
C ARG A 373 -7.05 -20.65 -0.22
N VAL A 374 -6.89 -20.23 -1.46
CA VAL A 374 -7.38 -18.93 -1.92
C VAL A 374 -8.88 -19.04 -2.22
N THR A 375 -9.69 -18.24 -1.55
CA THR A 375 -11.13 -18.14 -1.79
C THR A 375 -11.54 -16.79 -2.38
N THR A 376 -10.65 -15.79 -2.30
CA THR A 376 -10.87 -14.45 -2.84
C THR A 376 -9.67 -14.05 -3.70
N ASP A 377 -9.91 -13.72 -4.95
CA ASP A 377 -8.89 -13.15 -5.82
C ASP A 377 -8.53 -11.73 -5.33
N PHE A 378 -7.24 -11.41 -5.17
CA PHE A 378 -6.83 -10.09 -4.70
C PHE A 378 -7.34 -8.96 -5.59
N ARG A 379 -7.58 -9.23 -6.87
CA ARG A 379 -8.14 -8.27 -7.83
C ARG A 379 -9.60 -7.95 -7.57
N GLU A 380 -10.35 -8.83 -6.88
CA GLU A 380 -11.70 -8.50 -6.41
C GLU A 380 -11.65 -7.41 -5.33
N VAL A 381 -10.72 -7.53 -4.38
CA VAL A 381 -10.53 -6.54 -3.31
C VAL A 381 -10.06 -5.20 -3.89
N LEU A 382 -9.02 -5.21 -4.69
CA LEU A 382 -8.48 -4.00 -5.33
C LEU A 382 -9.47 -3.41 -6.34
N GLY A 383 -10.22 -4.25 -7.06
CA GLY A 383 -11.24 -3.83 -8.01
C GLY A 383 -12.41 -3.11 -7.35
N ASP A 384 -12.84 -3.55 -6.15
CA ASP A 384 -13.86 -2.83 -5.38
C ASP A 384 -13.40 -1.39 -5.07
N ILE A 385 -12.15 -1.23 -4.67
CA ILE A 385 -11.58 0.08 -4.37
C ILE A 385 -11.43 0.92 -5.63
N VAL A 386 -10.88 0.35 -6.70
CA VAL A 386 -10.67 1.04 -7.99
C VAL A 386 -12.00 1.55 -8.56
N VAL A 387 -13.04 0.72 -8.57
CA VAL A 387 -14.33 1.08 -9.16
C VAL A 387 -15.19 1.90 -8.19
N ASN A 388 -15.36 1.43 -6.96
CA ASN A 388 -16.34 2.02 -6.05
C ASN A 388 -15.79 3.23 -5.29
N PHE A 389 -14.51 3.25 -4.93
CA PHE A 389 -13.90 4.39 -4.24
C PHE A 389 -13.21 5.34 -5.21
N MET A 390 -12.26 4.87 -6.02
CA MET A 390 -11.49 5.72 -6.95
C MET A 390 -12.29 6.13 -8.20
N LYS A 391 -13.47 5.54 -8.43
CA LYS A 391 -14.36 5.86 -9.56
C LYS A 391 -13.77 5.58 -10.94
N ASN A 392 -12.83 4.63 -11.05
CA ASN A 392 -12.33 4.16 -12.33
C ASN A 392 -13.13 2.94 -12.81
N PRO A 393 -13.95 3.05 -13.85
CA PRO A 393 -14.76 1.94 -14.35
C PRO A 393 -13.97 0.94 -15.22
N ASN A 394 -12.72 1.27 -15.61
CA ASN A 394 -11.94 0.54 -16.61
C ASN A 394 -11.15 -0.62 -15.95
N LEU A 395 -11.87 -1.50 -15.25
CA LEU A 395 -11.28 -2.60 -14.48
C LEU A 395 -10.49 -3.58 -15.37
N ASP A 396 -10.93 -3.80 -16.59
CA ASP A 396 -10.28 -4.64 -17.61
C ASP A 396 -8.94 -4.08 -18.08
N VAL A 397 -8.78 -2.76 -18.04
CA VAL A 397 -7.49 -2.08 -18.29
C VAL A 397 -6.59 -2.21 -17.07
N VAL A 398 -7.14 -1.98 -15.86
CA VAL A 398 -6.36 -2.02 -14.61
C VAL A 398 -5.88 -3.44 -14.31
N PHE A 399 -6.73 -4.44 -14.48
CA PHE A 399 -6.42 -5.86 -14.26
C PHE A 399 -6.73 -6.69 -15.52
N PRO A 400 -5.82 -6.71 -16.51
CA PRO A 400 -6.02 -7.48 -17.74
C PRO A 400 -6.31 -8.96 -17.45
N GLY A 401 -7.32 -9.50 -18.12
CA GLY A 401 -7.73 -10.89 -17.95
C GLY A 401 -8.53 -11.20 -16.67
N TYR A 402 -8.82 -10.21 -15.83
CA TYR A 402 -9.73 -10.41 -14.69
C TYR A 402 -11.19 -10.39 -15.18
N THR A 403 -11.91 -11.47 -14.91
CA THR A 403 -13.33 -11.65 -15.28
C THR A 403 -14.24 -11.91 -14.07
N GLY A 404 -13.68 -11.77 -12.86
CA GLY A 404 -14.42 -11.95 -11.61
C GLY A 404 -15.37 -10.78 -11.31
N SER A 405 -16.21 -10.96 -10.30
CA SER A 405 -17.08 -9.92 -9.77
C SER A 405 -16.32 -9.02 -8.77
N ILE A 406 -16.85 -7.84 -8.51
CA ILE A 406 -16.44 -6.93 -7.43
C ILE A 406 -17.60 -6.77 -6.45
N SER A 407 -17.93 -7.84 -5.74
CA SER A 407 -19.17 -7.96 -4.96
C SER A 407 -18.99 -7.75 -3.45
N LEU A 408 -17.78 -7.45 -2.98
CA LEU A 408 -17.47 -7.36 -1.56
C LEU A 408 -18.13 -6.16 -0.87
N GLY A 409 -18.32 -5.03 -1.58
CA GLY A 409 -18.95 -3.82 -1.04
C GLY A 409 -18.10 -3.15 0.05
N LEU A 410 -16.78 -3.20 -0.08
CA LEU A 410 -15.83 -2.70 0.93
C LEU A 410 -15.87 -1.18 1.10
N THR A 411 -16.18 -0.43 0.05
CA THR A 411 -16.07 1.03 0.01
C THR A 411 -17.39 1.73 -0.31
N GLY A 412 -18.51 1.14 0.11
CA GLY A 412 -19.85 1.75 0.09
C GLY A 412 -20.32 2.19 -1.29
N GLY A 413 -20.77 1.24 -2.11
CA GLY A 413 -21.50 1.51 -3.36
C GLY A 413 -22.96 1.90 -3.19
N ALA A 414 -23.37 2.52 -2.09
CA ALA A 414 -24.78 2.76 -1.74
C ALA A 414 -25.35 4.11 -2.25
N GLU A 415 -24.74 4.75 -3.24
CA GLU A 415 -25.36 5.93 -3.90
C GLU A 415 -25.94 5.63 -5.30
N LEU A 416 -26.16 4.37 -5.66
CA LEU A 416 -26.74 4.05 -6.98
C LEU A 416 -28.27 4.04 -7.03
N PHE A 417 -28.98 4.28 -5.92
CA PHE A 417 -30.45 4.38 -5.92
C PHE A 417 -30.97 5.46 -4.97
N GLY A 418 -30.57 6.68 -5.16
CA GLY A 418 -31.11 7.81 -4.44
C GLY A 418 -31.17 9.06 -5.31
N ASP A 419 -31.98 9.01 -6.38
CA ASP A 419 -32.73 10.17 -6.84
C ASP A 419 -33.75 9.78 -7.93
N GLY A 420 -35.00 9.70 -7.51
CA GLY A 420 -36.07 10.38 -8.17
C GLY A 420 -36.64 9.78 -9.44
N PHE A 421 -37.51 8.79 -9.31
CA PHE A 421 -38.71 8.83 -10.13
C PHE A 421 -39.84 9.45 -9.26
N GLU A 422 -40.09 10.72 -9.48
CA GLU A 422 -41.38 11.35 -9.45
C GLU A 422 -41.71 11.89 -10.83
#